data_64851394c81f70a19c621826a45fa3b7
#
_entry.id   64851394c81f70a19c621826a45fa3b7
#
_cell.length_a   1.000
_cell.length_b   1.000
_cell.length_c   1.000
_cell.angle_alpha   90.00
_cell.angle_beta   90.00
_cell.angle_gamma   90.00
#
_symmetry.space_group_name_H-M   'P 1'
#
loop_
_entity.id
_entity.type
_entity.pdbx_description
1 polymer ?
#
loop_
_entity_poly.entity_id
_entity_poly.type
_entity_poly.pdbx_seq_one_letter_code
_entity_poly.pdbx_strand_id
1 'polypeptide(L)'
;VETIGTYLVNDHARCGALFSEVQQALEDGHWKQTAQAFACYDDALERHLLIEERIVFPAFEKAVHSLATPSMAMRTEHLGIRAIVQRLANAIAERSAAAASAHAAALDQLMRRHQASEAGLLYPMIERVLALRQDSLLAAMRMFGAMDVAARAA
;
A
#
# COMPACT_ATOMS: atom_id res chain seq x y z
N VAL A 1 6.65 -0.65 -21.84
CA VAL A 1 7.64 -1.29 -20.94
C VAL A 1 7.26 -0.93 -19.50
N GLU A 2 7.17 -1.92 -18.61
CA GLU A 2 6.86 -1.68 -17.20
C GLU A 2 8.06 -1.04 -16.51
N THR A 3 7.79 -0.02 -15.71
CA THR A 3 8.78 0.66 -14.87
C THR A 3 8.47 0.41 -13.39
N ILE A 4 9.39 0.76 -12.47
CA ILE A 4 9.15 0.68 -11.02
C ILE A 4 7.90 1.50 -10.67
N GLY A 5 7.80 2.73 -11.17
CA GLY A 5 6.65 3.60 -10.92
C GLY A 5 5.35 3.03 -11.49
N THR A 6 5.33 2.52 -12.72
CA THR A 6 4.12 1.93 -13.29
C THR A 6 3.70 0.66 -12.56
N TYR A 7 4.64 -0.16 -12.09
CA TYR A 7 4.34 -1.31 -11.25
C TYR A 7 3.62 -0.90 -9.96
N LEU A 8 4.17 0.10 -9.23
CA LEU A 8 3.61 0.57 -7.97
C LEU A 8 2.25 1.27 -8.17
N VAL A 9 2.10 2.07 -9.22
CA VAL A 9 0.80 2.70 -9.55
C VAL A 9 -0.26 1.67 -9.87
N ASN A 10 0.08 0.61 -10.61
CA ASN A 10 -0.84 -0.49 -10.90
C ASN A 10 -1.21 -1.26 -9.61
N ASP A 11 -0.27 -1.43 -8.70
CA ASP A 11 -0.51 -2.06 -7.41
C ASP A 11 -1.41 -1.20 -6.50
N HIS A 12 -1.25 0.14 -6.53
CA HIS A 12 -2.19 1.07 -5.91
C HIS A 12 -3.62 0.90 -6.45
N ALA A 13 -3.77 0.81 -7.78
CA ALA A 13 -5.08 0.61 -8.40
C ALA A 13 -5.72 -0.71 -7.97
N ARG A 14 -4.92 -1.78 -7.84
CA ARG A 14 -5.37 -3.08 -7.33
C ARG A 14 -5.83 -2.98 -5.87
N CYS A 15 -5.06 -2.34 -5.01
CA CYS A 15 -5.44 -2.10 -3.61
C CYS A 15 -6.73 -1.25 -3.52
N GLY A 16 -6.85 -0.22 -4.37
CA GLY A 16 -8.04 0.62 -4.45
C GLY A 16 -9.31 -0.15 -4.84
N ALA A 17 -9.19 -1.10 -5.79
CA ALA A 17 -10.31 -1.97 -6.15
C ALA A 17 -10.76 -2.85 -4.98
N LEU A 18 -9.81 -3.46 -4.25
CA LEU A 18 -10.11 -4.25 -3.05
C LEU A 18 -10.73 -3.39 -1.94
N PHE A 19 -10.27 -2.16 -1.78
CA PHE A 19 -10.87 -1.24 -0.80
C PHE A 19 -12.31 -0.85 -1.16
N SER A 20 -12.62 -0.68 -2.44
CA SER A 20 -13.99 -0.43 -2.90
C SER A 20 -14.93 -1.58 -2.55
N GLU A 21 -14.45 -2.82 -2.57
CA GLU A 21 -15.24 -3.99 -2.11
C GLU A 21 -15.53 -3.91 -0.60
N VAL A 22 -14.56 -3.45 0.21
CA VAL A 22 -14.75 -3.21 1.65
C VAL A 22 -15.85 -2.17 1.88
N GLN A 23 -15.75 -1.04 1.18
CA GLN A 23 -16.70 0.06 1.31
C GLN A 23 -18.12 -0.38 0.93
N GLN A 24 -18.27 -1.08 -0.18
CA GLN A 24 -19.56 -1.58 -0.64
C GLN A 24 -20.18 -2.57 0.38
N ALA A 25 -19.41 -3.55 0.84
CA ALA A 25 -19.91 -4.51 1.83
C ALA A 25 -20.29 -3.84 3.17
N LEU A 26 -19.57 -2.78 3.55
CA LEU A 26 -19.86 -1.98 4.73
C LEU A 26 -21.17 -1.19 4.58
N GLU A 27 -21.37 -0.55 3.43
CA GLU A 27 -22.62 0.18 3.09
C GLU A 27 -23.83 -0.75 3.08
N ASP A 28 -23.67 -1.96 2.58
CA ASP A 28 -24.72 -2.99 2.54
C ASP A 28 -24.98 -3.63 3.92
N GLY A 29 -24.17 -3.33 4.94
CA GLY A 29 -24.30 -3.89 6.28
C GLY A 29 -23.95 -5.39 6.38
N HIS A 30 -23.21 -5.92 5.40
CA HIS A 30 -22.83 -7.34 5.31
C HIS A 30 -21.52 -7.62 6.04
N TRP A 31 -21.53 -7.64 7.37
CA TRP A 31 -20.33 -7.72 8.22
C TRP A 31 -19.38 -8.87 7.91
N LYS A 32 -19.90 -10.05 7.56
CA LYS A 32 -19.05 -11.18 7.17
C LYS A 32 -18.30 -10.89 5.88
N GLN A 33 -18.97 -10.33 4.89
CA GLN A 33 -18.36 -9.95 3.62
C GLN A 33 -17.39 -8.79 3.81
N THR A 34 -17.75 -7.80 4.65
CA THR A 34 -16.85 -6.70 5.02
C THR A 34 -15.55 -7.21 5.61
N ALA A 35 -15.61 -8.14 6.56
CA ALA A 35 -14.43 -8.73 7.17
C ALA A 35 -13.56 -9.51 6.16
N GLN A 36 -14.17 -10.26 5.25
CA GLN A 36 -13.46 -10.99 4.20
C GLN A 36 -12.80 -10.05 3.20
N ALA A 37 -13.52 -9.05 2.70
CA ALA A 37 -12.98 -8.05 1.79
C ALA A 37 -11.85 -7.25 2.44
N PHE A 38 -12.02 -6.88 3.71
CA PHE A 38 -10.99 -6.17 4.47
C PHE A 38 -9.72 -7.00 4.62
N ALA A 39 -9.81 -8.29 4.92
CA ALA A 39 -8.64 -9.16 5.01
C ALA A 39 -7.86 -9.20 3.68
N CYS A 40 -8.54 -9.30 2.55
CA CYS A 40 -7.91 -9.24 1.22
C CYS A 40 -7.23 -7.90 0.95
N TYR A 41 -7.89 -6.79 1.33
CA TYR A 41 -7.34 -5.45 1.20
C TYR A 41 -6.10 -5.25 2.09
N ASP A 42 -6.19 -5.61 3.37
CA ASP A 42 -5.11 -5.47 4.35
C ASP A 42 -3.85 -6.23 3.90
N ASP A 43 -4.02 -7.47 3.46
CA ASP A 43 -2.94 -8.29 2.92
C ASP A 43 -2.30 -7.66 1.68
N ALA A 44 -3.11 -7.11 0.78
CA ALA A 44 -2.60 -6.48 -0.44
C ALA A 44 -1.86 -5.16 -0.14
N LEU A 45 -2.43 -4.34 0.74
CA LEU A 45 -1.83 -3.08 1.15
C LEU A 45 -0.52 -3.31 1.90
N GLU A 46 -0.49 -4.20 2.90
CA GLU A 46 0.73 -4.46 3.66
C GLU A 46 1.86 -4.98 2.76
N ARG A 47 1.55 -5.85 1.80
CA ARG A 47 2.54 -6.30 0.80
C ARG A 47 3.07 -5.13 -0.03
N HIS A 48 2.21 -4.22 -0.46
CA HIS A 48 2.61 -3.03 -1.20
C HIS A 48 3.58 -2.16 -0.38
N LEU A 49 3.22 -1.81 0.84
CA LEU A 49 4.05 -1.02 1.75
C LEU A 49 5.40 -1.70 2.02
N LEU A 50 5.41 -3.02 2.19
CA LEU A 50 6.64 -3.79 2.41
C LEU A 50 7.55 -3.84 1.17
N ILE A 51 7.01 -3.89 -0.05
CA ILE A 51 7.79 -3.80 -1.29
C ILE A 51 8.54 -2.46 -1.32
N GLU A 52 7.88 -1.38 -1.00
CA GLU A 52 8.49 -0.06 -0.93
C GLU A 52 9.54 0.03 0.16
N GLU A 53 9.20 -0.33 1.39
CA GLU A 53 10.06 -0.21 2.56
C GLU A 53 11.30 -1.11 2.52
N ARG A 54 11.20 -2.29 1.90
CA ARG A 54 12.27 -3.30 1.93
C ARG A 54 13.09 -3.37 0.64
N ILE A 55 12.51 -2.95 -0.48
CA ILE A 55 13.17 -3.08 -1.79
C ILE A 55 13.45 -1.72 -2.40
N VAL A 56 12.40 -0.92 -2.61
CA VAL A 56 12.49 0.29 -3.44
C VAL A 56 13.18 1.43 -2.70
N PHE A 57 12.71 1.77 -1.49
CA PHE A 57 13.27 2.87 -0.71
C PHE A 57 14.73 2.64 -0.32
N PRO A 58 15.14 1.46 0.17
CA PRO A 58 16.55 1.21 0.47
C PRO A 58 17.47 1.31 -0.76
N ALA A 59 16.99 0.86 -1.93
CA ALA A 59 17.75 0.97 -3.16
C ALA A 59 17.93 2.44 -3.58
N PHE A 60 16.88 3.25 -3.45
CA PHE A 60 16.90 4.68 -3.74
C PHE A 60 17.80 5.45 -2.76
N GLU A 61 17.60 5.26 -1.46
CA GLU A 61 18.38 5.89 -0.38
C GLU A 61 19.88 5.60 -0.52
N LYS A 62 20.22 4.36 -0.84
CA LYS A 62 21.62 3.96 -1.12
C LYS A 62 22.18 4.65 -2.36
N ALA A 63 21.40 4.78 -3.42
CA ALA A 63 21.87 5.38 -4.66
C ALA A 63 22.09 6.90 -4.54
N VAL A 64 21.29 7.59 -3.73
CA VAL A 64 21.46 9.03 -3.46
C VAL A 64 22.38 9.32 -2.28
N HIS A 65 22.89 8.30 -1.59
CA HIS A 65 23.74 8.41 -0.40
C HIS A 65 23.12 9.28 0.71
N SER A 66 21.82 9.23 0.90
CA SER A 66 21.09 10.04 1.88
C SER A 66 19.87 9.30 2.41
N LEU A 67 19.58 9.46 3.70
CA LEU A 67 18.33 9.09 4.34
C LEU A 67 17.35 10.27 4.43
N ALA A 68 17.82 11.50 4.25
CA ALA A 68 16.99 12.71 4.21
C ALA A 68 16.36 12.87 2.83
N THR A 69 15.48 11.93 2.46
CA THR A 69 14.82 11.82 1.16
C THR A 69 13.31 11.82 1.33
N PRO A 70 12.52 12.02 0.24
CA PRO A 70 11.08 11.87 0.30
C PRO A 70 10.60 10.49 0.78
N SER A 71 11.41 9.43 0.62
CA SER A 71 11.09 8.09 1.14
C SER A 71 10.97 8.05 2.67
N MET A 72 11.71 8.89 3.40
CA MET A 72 11.56 9.01 4.86
C MET A 72 10.17 9.54 5.24
N ALA A 73 9.66 10.54 4.53
CA ALA A 73 8.31 11.04 4.74
C ALA A 73 7.27 9.94 4.46
N MET A 74 7.45 9.17 3.38
CA MET A 74 6.55 8.05 3.04
C MET A 74 6.57 6.97 4.13
N ARG A 75 7.72 6.60 4.67
CA ARG A 75 7.80 5.66 5.81
C ARG A 75 7.01 6.16 7.02
N THR A 76 7.02 7.45 7.29
CA THR A 76 6.22 8.05 8.37
C THR A 76 4.72 7.98 8.05
N GLU A 77 4.34 8.27 6.81
CA GLU A 77 2.95 8.13 6.35
C GLU A 77 2.45 6.68 6.44
N HIS A 78 3.29 5.68 6.11
CA HIS A 78 2.98 4.26 6.26
C HIS A 78 2.61 3.89 7.71
N LEU A 79 3.28 4.46 8.71
CA LEU A 79 2.89 4.26 10.11
C LEU A 79 1.49 4.79 10.40
N GLY A 80 1.16 5.96 9.86
CA GLY A 80 -0.18 6.55 9.96
C GLY A 80 -1.25 5.70 9.24
N ILE A 81 -0.94 5.19 8.06
CA ILE A 81 -1.81 4.29 7.29
C ILE A 81 -2.11 3.03 8.10
N ARG A 82 -1.08 2.33 8.60
CA ARG A 82 -1.26 1.13 9.44
C ARG A 82 -2.09 1.40 10.70
N ALA A 83 -1.93 2.57 11.31
CA ALA A 83 -2.73 2.94 12.48
C ALA A 83 -4.22 3.09 12.16
N ILE A 84 -4.58 3.67 11.00
CA ILE A 84 -5.99 3.79 10.57
C ILE A 84 -6.54 2.43 10.14
N VAL A 85 -5.76 1.62 9.42
CA VAL A 85 -6.10 0.25 9.04
C VAL A 85 -6.46 -0.58 10.29
N GLN A 86 -5.66 -0.49 11.35
CA GLN A 86 -5.93 -1.20 12.61
C GLN A 86 -7.23 -0.72 13.28
N ARG A 87 -7.51 0.59 13.26
CA ARG A 87 -8.77 1.14 13.79
C ARG A 87 -9.98 0.66 12.99
N LEU A 88 -9.84 0.60 11.67
CA LEU A 88 -10.90 0.06 10.80
C LEU A 88 -11.12 -1.43 11.07
N ALA A 89 -10.06 -2.22 11.23
CA ALA A 89 -10.14 -3.62 11.60
C ALA A 89 -10.93 -3.83 12.90
N ASN A 90 -10.62 -3.05 13.93
CA ASN A 90 -11.30 -3.11 15.23
C ASN A 90 -12.79 -2.75 15.09
N ALA A 91 -13.11 -1.67 14.37
CA ALA A 91 -14.49 -1.24 14.13
C ALA A 91 -15.32 -2.29 13.37
N ILE A 92 -14.71 -2.99 12.41
CA ILE A 92 -15.34 -4.11 11.69
C ILE A 92 -15.59 -5.29 12.62
N ALA A 93 -14.60 -5.65 13.46
CA ALA A 93 -14.74 -6.74 14.43
C ALA A 93 -15.84 -6.47 15.46
N GLU A 94 -15.96 -5.22 15.90
CA GLU A 94 -17.00 -4.74 16.81
C GLU A 94 -18.36 -4.51 16.15
N ARG A 95 -18.42 -4.60 14.80
CA ARG A 95 -19.60 -4.29 13.97
C ARG A 95 -20.15 -2.89 14.25
N SER A 96 -19.25 -1.94 14.47
CA SER A 96 -19.60 -0.53 14.69
C SER A 96 -19.68 0.21 13.36
N ALA A 97 -20.88 0.33 12.79
CA ALA A 97 -21.09 0.93 11.47
C ALA A 97 -20.57 2.38 11.40
N ALA A 98 -20.86 3.19 12.43
CA ALA A 98 -20.42 4.58 12.46
C ALA A 98 -18.89 4.70 12.52
N ALA A 99 -18.24 3.92 13.37
CA ALA A 99 -16.78 3.92 13.49
C ALA A 99 -16.11 3.37 12.23
N ALA A 100 -16.61 2.26 11.69
CA ALA A 100 -16.08 1.66 10.47
C ALA A 100 -16.19 2.61 9.27
N SER A 101 -17.33 3.25 9.07
CA SER A 101 -17.51 4.25 8.00
C SER A 101 -16.59 5.46 8.17
N ALA A 102 -16.43 5.97 9.38
CA ALA A 102 -15.55 7.08 9.67
C ALA A 102 -14.08 6.73 9.39
N HIS A 103 -13.61 5.55 9.83
CA HIS A 103 -12.24 5.10 9.59
C HIS A 103 -11.99 4.75 8.11
N ALA A 104 -12.97 4.17 7.42
CA ALA A 104 -12.86 3.93 5.98
C ALA A 104 -12.72 5.23 5.18
N ALA A 105 -13.53 6.26 5.50
CA ALA A 105 -13.42 7.57 4.87
C ALA A 105 -12.07 8.24 5.15
N ALA A 106 -11.58 8.18 6.39
CA ALA A 106 -10.28 8.72 6.75
C ALA A 106 -9.12 8.00 6.02
N LEU A 107 -9.20 6.68 5.90
CA LEU A 107 -8.22 5.88 5.17
C LEU A 107 -8.22 6.23 3.68
N ASP A 108 -9.38 6.32 3.04
CA ASP A 108 -9.49 6.71 1.63
C ASP A 108 -8.83 8.06 1.37
N GLN A 109 -9.13 9.05 2.21
CA GLN A 109 -8.55 10.39 2.08
C GLN A 109 -7.02 10.39 2.27
N LEU A 110 -6.51 9.62 3.25
CA LEU A 110 -5.07 9.50 3.50
C LEU A 110 -4.38 8.83 2.32
N MET A 111 -4.93 7.72 1.83
CA MET A 111 -4.37 6.97 0.69
C MET A 111 -4.34 7.81 -0.58
N ARG A 112 -5.37 8.59 -0.89
CA ARG A 112 -5.35 9.49 -2.06
C ARG A 112 -4.22 10.49 -2.01
N ARG A 113 -3.96 11.11 -0.86
CA ARG A 113 -2.86 12.08 -0.70
C ARG A 113 -1.50 11.40 -0.79
N HIS A 114 -1.36 10.28 -0.12
CA HIS A 114 -0.15 9.46 -0.13
C HIS A 114 0.23 9.06 -1.56
N GLN A 115 -0.67 8.41 -2.29
CA GLN A 115 -0.46 7.97 -3.67
C GLN A 115 -0.18 9.13 -4.63
N ALA A 116 -0.83 10.28 -4.44
CA ALA A 116 -0.57 11.47 -5.25
C ALA A 116 0.86 12.00 -5.02
N SER A 117 1.35 11.98 -3.79
CA SER A 117 2.73 12.38 -3.45
C SER A 117 3.75 11.43 -4.05
N GLU A 118 3.50 10.15 -4.01
CA GLU A 118 4.39 9.14 -4.60
C GLU A 118 4.43 9.22 -6.12
N ALA A 119 3.27 9.20 -6.77
CA ALA A 119 3.20 9.25 -8.22
C ALA A 119 3.70 10.58 -8.80
N GLY A 120 3.46 11.70 -8.10
CA GLY A 120 3.84 13.02 -8.57
C GLY A 120 5.29 13.41 -8.28
N LEU A 121 5.91 12.84 -7.25
CA LEU A 121 7.25 13.25 -6.83
C LEU A 121 8.21 12.07 -6.67
N LEU A 122 7.89 11.10 -5.81
CA LEU A 122 8.85 10.08 -5.39
C LEU A 122 9.17 9.08 -6.51
N TYR A 123 8.17 8.54 -7.17
CA TYR A 123 8.38 7.53 -8.23
C TYR A 123 9.18 8.08 -9.42
N PRO A 124 8.92 9.30 -9.93
CA PRO A 124 9.78 9.90 -10.96
C PRO A 124 11.23 10.08 -10.53
N MET A 125 11.49 10.40 -9.24
CA MET A 125 12.85 10.48 -8.71
C MET A 125 13.51 9.11 -8.65
N ILE A 126 12.80 8.09 -8.15
CA ILE A 126 13.26 6.70 -8.08
C ILE A 126 13.62 6.18 -9.48
N GLU A 127 12.76 6.36 -10.45
CA GLU A 127 12.98 5.91 -11.84
C GLU A 127 14.23 6.54 -12.44
N ARG A 128 14.43 7.82 -12.23
CA ARG A 128 15.62 8.54 -12.73
C ARG A 128 16.91 8.00 -12.09
N VAL A 129 16.90 7.83 -10.77
CA VAL A 129 18.08 7.42 -10.00
C VAL A 129 18.39 5.94 -10.20
N LEU A 130 17.37 5.10 -10.31
CA LEU A 130 17.51 3.64 -10.39
C LEU A 130 17.36 3.07 -11.81
N ALA A 131 17.43 3.90 -12.85
CA ALA A 131 17.24 3.50 -14.24
C ALA A 131 18.06 2.26 -14.64
N LEU A 132 19.34 2.21 -14.27
CA LEU A 132 20.24 1.08 -14.57
C LEU A 132 19.96 -0.20 -13.76
N ARG A 133 19.15 -0.11 -12.72
CA ARG A 133 18.78 -1.22 -11.85
C ARG A 133 17.33 -1.63 -11.97
N GLN A 134 16.56 -0.99 -12.86
CA GLN A 134 15.12 -1.17 -12.99
C GLN A 134 14.71 -2.64 -13.11
N ASP A 135 15.30 -3.37 -14.06
CA ASP A 135 14.92 -4.76 -14.32
C ASP A 135 15.18 -5.68 -13.13
N SER A 136 16.33 -5.49 -12.44
CA SER A 136 16.67 -6.28 -11.26
C SER A 136 15.74 -5.98 -10.08
N LEU A 137 15.34 -4.73 -9.90
CA LEU A 137 14.42 -4.32 -8.85
C LEU A 137 12.99 -4.81 -9.14
N LEU A 138 12.52 -4.69 -10.38
CA LEU A 138 11.22 -5.26 -10.78
C LEU A 138 11.16 -6.77 -10.55
N ALA A 139 12.22 -7.50 -10.88
CA ALA A 139 12.31 -8.93 -10.59
C ALA A 139 12.22 -9.22 -9.07
N ALA A 140 12.93 -8.44 -8.24
CA ALA A 140 12.88 -8.58 -6.78
C ALA A 140 11.49 -8.25 -6.21
N MET A 141 10.84 -7.21 -6.70
CA MET A 141 9.48 -6.81 -6.29
C MET A 141 8.46 -7.91 -6.59
N ARG A 142 8.52 -8.49 -7.80
CA ARG A 142 7.63 -9.60 -8.20
C ARG A 142 7.88 -10.85 -7.36
N MET A 143 9.16 -11.21 -7.13
CA MET A 143 9.52 -12.35 -6.31
C MET A 143 9.03 -12.18 -4.87
N PHE A 144 9.23 -11.02 -4.26
CA PHE A 144 8.77 -10.71 -2.92
C PHE A 144 7.24 -10.86 -2.82
N GLY A 145 6.49 -10.31 -3.77
CA GLY A 145 5.04 -10.45 -3.82
C GLY A 145 4.57 -11.89 -3.92
N ALA A 146 5.24 -12.73 -4.72
CA ALA A 146 4.91 -14.15 -4.85
C ALA A 146 5.23 -14.94 -3.58
N MET A 147 6.35 -14.67 -2.91
CA MET A 147 6.75 -15.35 -1.66
C MET A 147 5.81 -15.00 -0.50
N ASP A 148 5.39 -13.75 -0.39
CA ASP A 148 4.48 -13.30 0.66
C ASP A 148 3.11 -13.97 0.52
N VAL A 149 2.58 -14.08 -0.69
CA VAL A 149 1.34 -14.81 -0.97
C VAL A 149 1.45 -16.29 -0.58
N ALA A 150 2.56 -16.94 -0.92
CA ALA A 150 2.78 -18.35 -0.57
C ALA A 150 2.91 -18.57 0.95
N ALA A 151 3.59 -17.66 1.65
CA ALA A 151 3.77 -17.73 3.12
C ALA A 151 2.44 -17.58 3.88
N ARG A 152 1.50 -16.78 3.36
CA ARG A 152 0.18 -16.56 3.98
C ARG A 152 -0.84 -17.66 3.65
N ALA A 153 -0.59 -18.44 2.60
CA ALA A 153 -1.43 -19.57 2.19
C ALA A 153 -1.07 -20.88 2.90
N ALA A 154 0.07 -20.95 3.59
CA ALA A 154 0.58 -22.12 4.30
C ALA A 154 0.21 -22.09 5.79
#